data_20ca5295f2aea8e6d66c09d3339f47c3
#
_entry.id   20ca5295f2aea8e6d66c09d3339f47c3
#
_cell.length_a   1.000
_cell.length_b   1.000
_cell.length_c   1.000
_cell.angle_alpha   90.00
_cell.angle_beta   90.00
_cell.angle_gamma   90.00
#
_symmetry.space_group_name_H-M   'P 1'
#
loop_
_entity.id
_entity.type
_entity.pdbx_description
1 polymer ?
#
loop_
_entity_poly.entity_id
_entity_poly.type
_entity_poly.pdbx_seq_one_letter_code
_entity_poly.pdbx_strand_id
1 'polypeptide(L)'
;MKKLKIAGIVLTLFILYVIIGMLVPFVHMQSVSKTNKSKIHTETFYSTSNENGSDRAKIVSDNQEALDLRLDMIRKAKKEIILSTFDIREGSSSDDIFSELLKASRRGVKIKILVDGLYGTIHMTGKDIFAAVGSEPNVEIRFYNTPNLLKPWTINGCLHDKYIVADHKYLLMGGRNMFDYFLGTYKGK
;
A
#
# COMPACT_ATOMS: atom_id res chain seq x y z
N MET A 1 44.63 5.91 17.82
CA MET A 1 43.68 6.07 18.93
C MET A 1 42.77 7.32 18.79
N LYS A 2 43.29 8.55 18.57
CA LYS A 2 42.43 9.77 18.42
C LYS A 2 41.40 9.66 17.28
N LYS A 3 41.80 9.21 16.07
CA LYS A 3 40.89 9.07 14.92
C LYS A 3 39.72 8.09 15.20
N LEU A 4 39.98 6.98 15.92
CA LEU A 4 38.94 6.01 16.28
C LEU A 4 37.97 6.58 17.31
N LYS A 5 38.42 7.38 18.27
CA LYS A 5 37.56 8.07 19.24
C LYS A 5 36.66 9.11 18.55
N ILE A 6 37.22 9.88 17.61
CA ILE A 6 36.47 10.87 16.84
C ILE A 6 35.40 10.17 16.00
N ALA A 7 35.72 9.08 15.29
CA ALA A 7 34.76 8.30 14.51
C ALA A 7 33.63 7.75 15.39
N GLY A 8 33.96 7.25 16.60
CA GLY A 8 32.99 6.80 17.57
C GLY A 8 32.01 7.90 18.02
N ILE A 9 32.55 9.10 18.32
CA ILE A 9 31.71 10.26 18.69
C ILE A 9 30.78 10.66 17.55
N VAL A 10 31.30 10.76 16.33
CA VAL A 10 30.47 11.11 15.14
C VAL A 10 29.34 10.09 14.91
N LEU A 11 29.66 8.80 15.02
CA LEU A 11 28.66 7.74 14.90
C LEU A 11 27.56 7.83 15.99
N THR A 12 27.97 8.07 17.24
CA THR A 12 27.05 8.25 18.35
C THR A 12 26.11 9.44 18.13
N LEU A 13 26.68 10.59 17.72
CA LEU A 13 25.86 11.78 17.42
C LEU A 13 24.90 11.53 16.24
N PHE A 14 25.34 10.81 15.24
CA PHE A 14 24.44 10.45 14.11
C PHE A 14 23.30 9.52 14.56
N ILE A 15 23.59 8.50 15.38
CA ILE A 15 22.56 7.62 15.95
C ILE A 15 21.57 8.42 16.79
N LEU A 16 22.04 9.32 17.64
CA LEU A 16 21.18 10.20 18.43
C LEU A 16 20.31 11.10 17.56
N TYR A 17 20.88 11.67 16.49
CA TYR A 17 20.14 12.46 15.51
C TYR A 17 18.98 11.64 14.89
N VAL A 18 19.26 10.41 14.48
CA VAL A 18 18.23 9.53 13.89
C VAL A 18 17.14 9.22 14.92
N ILE A 19 17.50 8.82 16.15
CA ILE A 19 16.54 8.47 17.21
C ILE A 19 15.66 9.68 17.56
N ILE A 20 16.26 10.83 17.83
CA ILE A 20 15.53 12.05 18.18
C ILE A 20 14.62 12.46 17.03
N GLY A 21 15.13 12.45 15.80
CA GLY A 21 14.35 12.80 14.62
C GLY A 21 13.13 11.89 14.39
N MET A 22 13.25 10.61 14.67
CA MET A 22 12.10 9.67 14.62
C MET A 22 11.02 9.99 15.66
N LEU A 23 11.39 10.60 16.80
CA LEU A 23 10.46 10.94 17.88
C LEU A 23 9.77 12.31 17.68
N VAL A 24 10.36 13.20 16.88
CA VAL A 24 9.82 14.57 16.65
C VAL A 24 8.33 14.60 16.24
N PRO A 25 7.82 13.74 15.35
CA PRO A 25 6.41 13.76 14.96
C PRO A 25 5.44 13.50 16.11
N PHE A 26 5.89 12.85 17.19
CA PHE A 26 5.03 12.53 18.34
C PHE A 26 5.00 13.65 19.40
N VAL A 27 5.91 14.63 19.32
CA VAL A 27 5.95 15.76 20.25
C VAL A 27 4.83 16.78 19.94
N HIS A 28 4.40 16.84 18.69
CA HIS A 28 3.36 17.77 18.24
C HIS A 28 2.27 17.01 17.48
N MET A 29 1.31 16.46 18.22
CA MET A 29 0.08 15.96 17.60
C MET A 29 -0.79 17.14 17.19
N GLN A 30 -0.92 17.35 15.88
CA GLN A 30 -1.82 18.38 15.35
C GLN A 30 -3.27 18.01 15.67
N SER A 31 -3.94 18.82 16.47
CA SER A 31 -5.39 18.71 16.63
C SER A 31 -6.09 19.09 15.32
N VAL A 32 -7.13 18.34 14.95
CA VAL A 32 -7.98 18.70 13.82
C VAL A 32 -8.53 20.12 14.03
N SER A 33 -8.26 21.02 13.09
CA SER A 33 -8.71 22.41 13.16
C SER A 33 -10.23 22.47 13.37
N LYS A 34 -10.70 23.40 14.20
CA LYS A 34 -12.14 23.65 14.43
C LYS A 34 -12.87 23.89 13.10
N THR A 35 -12.23 24.60 12.16
CA THR A 35 -12.75 24.87 10.83
C THR A 35 -12.96 23.60 9.99
N ASN A 36 -12.07 22.61 10.10
CA ASN A 36 -12.25 21.32 9.40
C ASN A 36 -13.34 20.49 10.08
N LYS A 37 -13.44 20.52 11.41
CA LYS A 37 -14.54 19.85 12.12
C LYS A 37 -15.91 20.40 11.72
N SER A 38 -16.04 21.72 11.55
CA SER A 38 -17.30 22.35 11.16
C SER A 38 -17.71 22.08 9.70
N LYS A 39 -16.78 21.64 8.86
CA LYS A 39 -17.06 21.26 7.45
C LYS A 39 -17.49 19.80 7.29
N ILE A 40 -17.32 18.97 8.30
CA ILE A 40 -17.75 17.57 8.28
C ILE A 40 -19.20 17.52 8.77
N HIS A 41 -20.14 17.57 7.85
CA HIS A 41 -21.55 17.33 8.12
C HIS A 41 -21.82 15.85 7.90
N THR A 42 -22.01 15.09 8.97
CA THR A 42 -22.31 13.64 8.91
C THR A 42 -23.53 13.35 8.07
N GLU A 43 -24.49 14.26 8.01
CA GLU A 43 -25.71 14.18 7.21
C GLU A 43 -25.43 14.05 5.69
N THR A 44 -24.29 14.54 5.20
CA THR A 44 -23.92 14.42 3.80
C THR A 44 -23.46 13.02 3.39
N PHE A 45 -23.17 12.15 4.36
CA PHE A 45 -22.73 10.76 4.11
C PHE A 45 -23.89 9.76 4.10
N TYR A 46 -25.10 10.19 4.49
CA TYR A 46 -26.28 9.33 4.54
C TYR A 46 -27.33 9.82 3.56
N SER A 47 -27.87 8.90 2.77
CA SER A 47 -29.04 9.21 1.96
C SER A 47 -30.24 9.37 2.88
N THR A 48 -31.01 10.43 2.68
CA THR A 48 -32.31 10.65 3.34
C THR A 48 -33.46 10.03 2.58
N SER A 49 -33.23 9.51 1.38
CA SER A 49 -34.22 8.80 0.57
C SER A 49 -34.29 7.33 0.99
N ASN A 50 -35.51 6.79 1.08
CA ASN A 50 -35.74 5.35 1.26
C ASN A 50 -35.51 4.53 -0.03
N GLU A 51 -35.05 5.17 -1.10
CA GLU A 51 -34.78 4.51 -2.37
C GLU A 51 -33.38 3.89 -2.36
N ASN A 52 -33.29 2.65 -2.84
CA ASN A 52 -32.01 1.98 -3.03
C ASN A 52 -31.20 2.67 -4.14
N GLY A 53 -30.02 3.14 -3.84
CA GLY A 53 -29.05 3.63 -4.83
C GLY A 53 -28.65 2.55 -5.84
N SER A 54 -27.94 2.96 -6.89
CA SER A 54 -27.38 2.06 -7.92
C SER A 54 -26.22 1.22 -7.41
N ASP A 55 -25.57 1.66 -6.33
CA ASP A 55 -24.39 1.00 -5.78
C ASP A 55 -24.73 -0.30 -5.07
N ARG A 56 -23.80 -1.22 -5.12
CA ARG A 56 -23.92 -2.52 -4.44
C ARG A 56 -22.66 -2.76 -3.62
N ALA A 57 -22.84 -3.24 -2.40
CA ALA A 57 -21.76 -3.62 -1.51
C ALA A 57 -21.87 -5.08 -1.10
N LYS A 58 -20.73 -5.74 -0.91
CA LYS A 58 -20.62 -7.10 -0.41
C LYS A 58 -19.52 -7.17 0.65
N ILE A 59 -19.80 -7.82 1.76
CA ILE A 59 -18.77 -8.14 2.78
C ILE A 59 -18.12 -9.47 2.38
N VAL A 60 -16.77 -9.47 2.39
CA VAL A 60 -15.93 -10.62 2.04
C VAL A 60 -15.11 -10.99 3.27
N SER A 61 -15.49 -12.05 3.95
CA SER A 61 -14.81 -12.53 5.17
C SER A 61 -13.80 -13.64 4.90
N ASP A 62 -14.01 -14.45 3.87
CA ASP A 62 -13.15 -15.56 3.50
C ASP A 62 -11.90 -15.11 2.74
N ASN A 63 -10.74 -15.73 3.02
CA ASN A 63 -9.46 -15.36 2.41
C ASN A 63 -9.35 -15.85 0.97
N GLN A 64 -9.92 -17.00 0.63
CA GLN A 64 -9.92 -17.51 -0.74
C GLN A 64 -10.82 -16.64 -1.61
N GLU A 65 -12.04 -16.35 -1.17
CA GLU A 65 -12.93 -15.44 -1.88
C GLU A 65 -12.30 -14.05 -2.08
N ALA A 66 -11.55 -13.56 -1.08
CA ALA A 66 -10.85 -12.29 -1.18
C ALA A 66 -9.73 -12.30 -2.24
N LEU A 67 -9.05 -13.42 -2.46
CA LEU A 67 -8.11 -13.62 -3.56
C LEU A 67 -8.84 -13.70 -4.89
N ASP A 68 -9.85 -14.58 -4.98
CA ASP A 68 -10.60 -14.83 -6.22
C ASP A 68 -11.22 -13.56 -6.79
N LEU A 69 -11.79 -12.71 -5.91
CA LEU A 69 -12.34 -11.42 -6.33
C LEU A 69 -11.27 -10.46 -6.86
N ARG A 70 -10.07 -10.44 -6.27
CA ARG A 70 -8.95 -9.64 -6.80
C ARG A 70 -8.55 -10.10 -8.19
N LEU A 71 -8.37 -11.41 -8.37
CA LEU A 71 -8.03 -11.99 -9.65
C LEU A 71 -9.10 -11.71 -10.71
N ASP A 72 -10.39 -11.85 -10.34
CA ASP A 72 -11.51 -11.57 -11.22
C ASP A 72 -11.58 -10.08 -11.63
N MET A 73 -11.38 -9.16 -10.69
CA MET A 73 -11.29 -7.73 -10.99
C MET A 73 -10.16 -7.41 -11.96
N ILE A 74 -8.98 -7.98 -11.75
CA ILE A 74 -7.81 -7.77 -12.63
C ILE A 74 -8.07 -8.36 -14.02
N ARG A 75 -8.64 -9.55 -14.12
CA ARG A 75 -8.98 -10.22 -15.39
C ARG A 75 -10.01 -9.44 -16.20
N LYS A 76 -10.98 -8.84 -15.54
CA LYS A 76 -12.09 -8.11 -16.18
C LYS A 76 -11.77 -6.65 -16.49
N ALA A 77 -10.74 -6.09 -15.90
CA ALA A 77 -10.34 -4.70 -16.12
C ALA A 77 -9.99 -4.45 -17.60
N LYS A 78 -10.45 -3.31 -18.12
CA LYS A 78 -10.31 -2.92 -19.53
C LYS A 78 -9.54 -1.61 -19.71
N LYS A 79 -9.47 -0.75 -18.70
CA LYS A 79 -8.87 0.59 -18.81
C LYS A 79 -7.75 0.82 -17.82
N GLU A 80 -8.04 0.72 -16.53
CA GLU A 80 -7.09 1.06 -15.48
C GLU A 80 -7.29 0.17 -14.24
N ILE A 81 -6.17 -0.17 -13.61
CA ILE A 81 -6.12 -0.78 -12.28
C ILE A 81 -5.28 0.13 -11.39
N ILE A 82 -5.82 0.48 -10.22
CA ILE A 82 -5.10 1.15 -9.14
C ILE A 82 -5.07 0.20 -7.95
N LEU A 83 -3.86 -0.12 -7.50
CA LEU A 83 -3.61 -1.00 -6.38
C LEU A 83 -2.80 -0.25 -5.34
N SER A 84 -3.31 -0.16 -4.12
CA SER A 84 -2.60 0.42 -2.97
C SER A 84 -2.54 -0.58 -1.85
N THR A 85 -1.34 -0.79 -1.29
CA THR A 85 -1.17 -1.77 -0.22
C THR A 85 0.03 -1.43 0.67
N PHE A 86 -0.06 -1.81 1.93
CA PHE A 86 1.02 -1.62 2.88
C PHE A 86 2.16 -2.60 2.64
N ASP A 87 1.85 -3.89 2.49
CA ASP A 87 2.86 -4.96 2.41
C ASP A 87 2.52 -5.97 1.30
N ILE A 88 3.52 -6.28 0.49
CA ILE A 88 3.51 -7.34 -0.52
C ILE A 88 4.72 -8.23 -0.27
N ARG A 89 4.51 -9.52 -0.24
CA ARG A 89 5.60 -10.50 -0.11
C ARG A 89 5.50 -11.56 -1.18
N GLU A 90 6.61 -12.17 -1.55
CA GLU A 90 6.60 -13.38 -2.39
C GLU A 90 5.74 -14.46 -1.75
N GLY A 91 5.01 -15.18 -2.58
CA GLY A 91 4.15 -16.29 -2.22
C GLY A 91 3.13 -16.56 -3.30
N SER A 92 2.41 -17.67 -3.17
CA SER A 92 1.48 -18.12 -4.22
C SER A 92 0.39 -17.10 -4.54
N SER A 93 -0.15 -16.43 -3.51
CA SER A 93 -1.20 -15.41 -3.73
C SER A 93 -0.68 -14.16 -4.44
N SER A 94 0.52 -13.71 -4.13
CA SER A 94 1.14 -12.57 -4.82
C SER A 94 1.56 -12.95 -6.25
N ASP A 95 2.07 -14.16 -6.46
CA ASP A 95 2.42 -14.67 -7.78
C ASP A 95 1.20 -14.73 -8.69
N ASP A 96 0.05 -15.22 -8.18
CA ASP A 96 -1.22 -15.22 -8.90
C ASP A 96 -1.65 -13.79 -9.27
N ILE A 97 -1.64 -12.86 -8.31
CA ILE A 97 -2.05 -11.47 -8.53
C ILE A 97 -1.13 -10.79 -9.54
N PHE A 98 0.20 -10.90 -9.39
CA PHE A 98 1.14 -10.23 -10.28
C PHE A 98 1.18 -10.87 -11.67
N SER A 99 0.96 -12.17 -11.78
CA SER A 99 0.78 -12.85 -13.07
C SER A 99 -0.46 -12.33 -13.82
N GLU A 100 -1.57 -12.11 -13.12
CA GLU A 100 -2.77 -11.53 -13.75
C GLU A 100 -2.59 -10.03 -14.07
N LEU A 101 -1.84 -9.27 -13.25
CA LEU A 101 -1.47 -7.89 -13.56
C LEU A 101 -0.59 -7.82 -14.82
N LEU A 102 0.37 -8.72 -14.97
CA LEU A 102 1.19 -8.82 -16.17
C LEU A 102 0.33 -9.11 -17.42
N LYS A 103 -0.61 -10.05 -17.33
CA LYS A 103 -1.57 -10.33 -18.40
C LYS A 103 -2.47 -9.12 -18.70
N ALA A 104 -2.92 -8.39 -17.67
CA ALA A 104 -3.71 -7.18 -17.84
C ALA A 104 -2.92 -6.07 -18.54
N SER A 105 -1.67 -5.86 -18.16
CA SER A 105 -0.77 -4.93 -18.83
C SER A 105 -0.64 -5.26 -20.33
N ARG A 106 -0.40 -6.51 -20.66
CA ARG A 106 -0.29 -6.97 -22.07
C ARG A 106 -1.60 -6.83 -22.86
N ARG A 107 -2.75 -6.70 -22.20
CA ARG A 107 -4.02 -6.32 -22.82
C ARG A 107 -4.18 -4.81 -23.01
N GLY A 108 -3.21 -3.99 -22.59
CA GLY A 108 -3.21 -2.54 -22.69
C GLY A 108 -3.85 -1.82 -21.49
N VAL A 109 -4.13 -2.52 -20.40
CA VAL A 109 -4.67 -1.92 -19.16
C VAL A 109 -3.58 -1.12 -18.47
N LYS A 110 -3.85 0.13 -18.09
CA LYS A 110 -2.93 0.96 -17.30
C LYS A 110 -2.94 0.48 -15.85
N ILE A 111 -1.75 0.29 -15.27
CA ILE A 111 -1.61 -0.24 -13.92
C ILE A 111 -0.79 0.73 -13.08
N LYS A 112 -1.35 1.12 -11.94
CA LYS A 112 -0.68 1.95 -10.94
C LYS A 112 -0.65 1.19 -9.62
N ILE A 113 0.55 0.98 -9.10
CA ILE A 113 0.77 0.28 -7.84
C ILE A 113 1.46 1.23 -6.88
N LEU A 114 0.86 1.43 -5.70
CA LEU A 114 1.44 2.20 -4.61
C LEU A 114 1.65 1.27 -3.42
N VAL A 115 2.89 1.21 -2.94
CA VAL A 115 3.28 0.35 -1.81
C VAL A 115 3.97 1.20 -0.76
N ASP A 116 3.86 0.83 0.52
CA ASP A 116 4.65 1.47 1.58
C ASP A 116 6.14 1.42 1.26
N GLY A 117 6.83 2.53 1.52
CA GLY A 117 8.22 2.68 1.10
C GLY A 117 9.20 1.76 1.83
N LEU A 118 8.98 1.52 3.12
CA LEU A 118 9.84 0.62 3.90
C LEU A 118 9.57 -0.84 3.50
N TYR A 119 8.32 -1.28 3.53
CA TYR A 119 7.93 -2.66 3.24
C TYR A 119 8.16 -3.02 1.78
N GLY A 120 7.84 -2.12 0.85
CA GLY A 120 8.12 -2.33 -0.57
C GLY A 120 9.62 -2.46 -0.84
N THR A 121 10.46 -1.64 -0.22
CA THR A 121 11.92 -1.76 -0.37
C THR A 121 12.44 -3.09 0.16
N ILE A 122 11.95 -3.56 1.30
CA ILE A 122 12.43 -4.81 1.92
C ILE A 122 11.93 -6.04 1.16
N HIS A 123 10.65 -6.07 0.74
CA HIS A 123 10.02 -7.29 0.28
C HIS A 123 9.91 -7.42 -1.25
N MET A 124 9.99 -6.30 -1.98
CA MET A 124 9.85 -6.31 -3.45
C MET A 124 11.18 -6.14 -4.18
N THR A 125 12.17 -5.44 -3.59
CA THR A 125 13.43 -5.17 -4.28
C THR A 125 14.19 -6.45 -4.58
N GLY A 126 14.65 -6.59 -5.82
CA GLY A 126 15.43 -7.75 -6.28
C GLY A 126 14.61 -9.03 -6.50
N LYS A 127 13.28 -8.92 -6.56
CA LYS A 127 12.38 -10.05 -6.82
C LYS A 127 11.85 -10.03 -8.24
N ASP A 128 12.00 -11.16 -8.95
CA ASP A 128 11.77 -11.27 -10.40
C ASP A 128 10.34 -10.95 -10.80
N ILE A 129 9.34 -11.41 -10.04
CA ILE A 129 7.93 -11.20 -10.38
C ILE A 129 7.55 -9.71 -10.36
N PHE A 130 8.07 -8.96 -9.38
CA PHE A 130 7.80 -7.52 -9.29
C PHE A 130 8.57 -6.73 -10.34
N ALA A 131 9.80 -7.15 -10.64
CA ALA A 131 10.60 -6.57 -11.72
C ALA A 131 9.95 -6.82 -13.10
N ALA A 132 9.44 -8.02 -13.35
CA ALA A 132 8.74 -8.36 -14.59
C ALA A 132 7.52 -7.47 -14.82
N VAL A 133 6.67 -7.29 -13.81
CA VAL A 133 5.48 -6.41 -13.91
C VAL A 133 5.90 -4.95 -14.04
N GLY A 134 6.88 -4.49 -13.26
CA GLY A 134 7.37 -3.12 -13.29
C GLY A 134 8.10 -2.72 -14.58
N SER A 135 8.53 -3.68 -15.40
CA SER A 135 9.17 -3.43 -16.70
C SER A 135 8.18 -3.16 -17.85
N GLU A 136 6.90 -3.43 -17.64
CA GLU A 136 5.87 -3.19 -18.64
C GLU A 136 5.61 -1.68 -18.82
N PRO A 137 5.47 -1.19 -20.07
CA PRO A 137 5.45 0.26 -20.37
C PRO A 137 4.22 1.00 -19.81
N ASN A 138 3.15 0.30 -19.50
CA ASN A 138 1.90 0.84 -18.96
C ASN A 138 1.70 0.49 -17.48
N VAL A 139 2.76 0.08 -16.79
CA VAL A 139 2.78 -0.19 -15.35
C VAL A 139 3.65 0.84 -14.64
N GLU A 140 3.11 1.41 -13.59
CA GLU A 140 3.82 2.33 -12.70
C GLU A 140 3.79 1.78 -11.27
N ILE A 141 4.96 1.48 -10.72
CA ILE A 141 5.11 1.08 -9.31
C ILE A 141 5.80 2.23 -8.57
N ARG A 142 5.17 2.71 -7.51
CA ARG A 142 5.74 3.73 -6.63
C ARG A 142 5.79 3.27 -5.19
N PHE A 143 6.86 3.67 -4.50
CA PHE A 143 7.02 3.49 -3.07
C PHE A 143 6.67 4.80 -2.35
N TYR A 144 5.70 4.72 -1.44
CA TYR A 144 5.30 5.84 -0.62
C TYR A 144 6.30 6.05 0.51
N ASN A 145 6.87 7.25 0.61
CA ASN A 145 7.71 7.67 1.72
C ASN A 145 8.84 6.68 2.06
N THR A 146 9.68 6.38 1.07
CA THR A 146 10.87 5.52 1.27
C THR A 146 11.75 6.06 2.39
N PRO A 147 12.23 5.22 3.32
CA PRO A 147 13.05 5.65 4.45
C PRO A 147 14.26 6.49 4.05
N ASN A 148 14.46 7.61 4.74
CA ASN A 148 15.58 8.49 4.54
C ASN A 148 16.22 8.86 5.88
N LEU A 149 17.44 8.37 6.14
CA LEU A 149 18.16 8.61 7.38
C LEU A 149 18.56 10.09 7.58
N LEU A 150 18.59 10.90 6.50
CA LEU A 150 18.80 12.34 6.59
C LEU A 150 17.51 13.11 6.94
N LYS A 151 16.36 12.43 6.88
CA LYS A 151 15.04 12.96 7.27
C LYS A 151 14.32 11.96 8.17
N PRO A 152 14.89 11.63 9.35
CA PRO A 152 14.41 10.53 10.19
C PRO A 152 12.97 10.73 10.69
N TRP A 153 12.47 11.97 10.77
CA TRP A 153 11.08 12.28 11.10
C TRP A 153 10.04 11.76 10.09
N THR A 154 10.48 11.41 8.87
CA THR A 154 9.59 10.85 7.85
C THR A 154 9.32 9.35 8.01
N ILE A 155 10.14 8.64 8.78
CA ILE A 155 10.09 7.16 8.86
C ILE A 155 8.75 6.63 9.38
N ASN A 156 8.03 7.44 10.17
CA ASN A 156 6.73 7.07 10.75
C ASN A 156 5.54 7.33 9.81
N GLY A 157 5.78 7.95 8.66
CA GLY A 157 4.75 8.21 7.66
C GLY A 157 4.53 6.97 6.79
N CYS A 158 3.77 6.00 7.26
CA CYS A 158 3.48 4.75 6.54
C CYS A 158 2.21 4.87 5.69
N LEU A 159 2.23 4.27 4.51
CA LEU A 159 1.03 3.95 3.75
C LEU A 159 0.40 2.69 4.35
N HIS A 160 -0.82 2.77 4.84
CA HIS A 160 -1.48 1.59 5.43
C HIS A 160 -2.77 1.20 4.72
N ASP A 161 -2.93 1.64 3.49
CA ASP A 161 -4.05 1.30 2.61
C ASP A 161 -3.96 -0.15 2.11
N LYS A 162 -5.11 -0.73 1.81
CA LYS A 162 -5.21 -2.06 1.20
C LYS A 162 -6.47 -2.08 0.33
N TYR A 163 -6.32 -1.63 -0.92
CA TYR A 163 -7.42 -1.62 -1.87
C TYR A 163 -6.96 -1.89 -3.30
N ILE A 164 -7.90 -2.30 -4.12
CA ILE A 164 -7.80 -2.35 -5.58
C ILE A 164 -9.02 -1.69 -6.19
N VAL A 165 -8.79 -0.83 -7.17
CA VAL A 165 -9.84 -0.21 -7.98
C VAL A 165 -9.66 -0.67 -9.42
N ALA A 166 -10.72 -1.14 -10.07
CA ALA A 166 -10.71 -1.48 -11.49
C ALA A 166 -11.71 -0.59 -12.25
N ASP A 167 -11.19 0.03 -13.32
CA ASP A 167 -11.95 0.84 -14.28
C ASP A 167 -12.77 1.99 -13.66
N HIS A 168 -12.36 2.51 -12.50
CA HIS A 168 -13.08 3.51 -11.69
C HIS A 168 -14.52 3.09 -11.30
N LYS A 169 -14.81 1.79 -11.35
CA LYS A 169 -16.15 1.26 -11.14
C LYS A 169 -16.20 0.26 -9.99
N TYR A 170 -15.19 -0.56 -9.86
CA TYR A 170 -15.14 -1.61 -8.85
C TYR A 170 -14.07 -1.29 -7.83
N LEU A 171 -14.43 -1.35 -6.56
CA LEU A 171 -13.53 -1.15 -5.43
C LEU A 171 -13.58 -2.39 -4.52
N LEU A 172 -12.44 -2.97 -4.24
CA LEU A 172 -12.26 -3.94 -3.16
C LEU A 172 -11.27 -3.36 -2.15
N MET A 173 -11.71 -3.17 -0.92
CA MET A 173 -10.90 -2.58 0.15
C MET A 173 -11.04 -3.38 1.44
N GLY A 174 -10.04 -3.31 2.32
CA GLY A 174 -10.10 -4.01 3.60
C GLY A 174 -8.79 -3.99 4.37
N GLY A 175 -8.60 -4.95 5.28
CA GLY A 175 -7.41 -5.07 6.12
C GLY A 175 -6.33 -6.04 5.59
N ARG A 176 -6.55 -6.70 4.44
CA ARG A 176 -5.67 -7.77 3.94
C ARG A 176 -4.49 -7.21 3.14
N ASN A 177 -3.28 -7.52 3.59
CA ASN A 177 -2.05 -7.33 2.82
C ASN A 177 -1.94 -8.38 1.68
N MET A 178 -0.97 -8.20 0.78
CA MET A 178 -0.80 -9.06 -0.38
C MET A 178 0.25 -10.14 -0.15
N PHE A 179 -0.10 -11.15 0.61
CA PHE A 179 0.67 -12.38 0.78
C PHE A 179 -0.18 -13.49 1.40
N ASP A 180 0.31 -14.72 1.36
CA ASP A 180 -0.41 -15.98 1.63
C ASP A 180 -1.12 -16.06 2.99
N TYR A 181 -0.63 -15.33 4.01
CA TYR A 181 -1.29 -15.29 5.31
C TYR A 181 -2.68 -14.64 5.26
N PHE A 182 -2.90 -13.69 4.35
CA PHE A 182 -4.14 -12.93 4.24
C PHE A 182 -5.01 -13.33 3.05
N LEU A 183 -4.45 -14.01 2.07
CA LEU A 183 -5.11 -14.31 0.80
C LEU A 183 -4.97 -15.79 0.43
N GLY A 184 -6.07 -16.41 0.03
CA GLY A 184 -6.09 -17.80 -0.38
C GLY A 184 -6.10 -18.78 0.79
N THR A 185 -5.99 -20.05 0.46
CA THR A 185 -5.94 -21.18 1.41
C THR A 185 -4.53 -21.77 1.49
N TYR A 186 -3.53 -21.04 1.09
CA TYR A 186 -2.15 -21.48 1.11
C TYR A 186 -1.71 -21.75 2.56
N LYS A 187 -1.36 -22.98 2.84
CA LYS A 187 -0.73 -23.31 4.12
C LYS A 187 0.67 -22.71 4.06
N GLY A 188 0.89 -21.66 4.86
CA GLY A 188 2.21 -21.07 5.00
C GLY A 188 3.25 -22.17 5.27
N LYS A 189 4.27 -22.20 4.43
CA LYS A 189 5.48 -23.01 4.68
C LYS A 189 6.41 -22.21 5.55
#